data_1ca945d2464d3fb2a57c587eea4d4d93
#
_entry.id   1ca945d2464d3fb2a57c587eea4d4d93
#
_cell.length_a   1.000
_cell.length_b   1.000
_cell.length_c   1.000
_cell.angle_alpha   90.00
_cell.angle_beta   90.00
_cell.angle_gamma   90.00
#
_symmetry.space_group_name_H-M   'P 1'
#
loop_
_entity.id
_entity.type
_entity.pdbx_description
1 polymer ?
#
loop_
_entity_poly.entity_id
_entity_poly.type
_entity_poly.pdbx_seq_one_letter_code
_entity_poly.pdbx_strand_id
1 'polypeptide(L)'
;MPNISVNELVDSTNSDLPREIKTSLAKNILSSIKDPLEAKEKFFTLTNNLNINKQREVINATGTILHTNLGRAPVDMSYSGMYANIEYDLSTGSRGDRNKYLTESMKTLLEAESVAFVNNNASSLYLTLLCLFRKYNKDSVIVSRGEIIEIGGSYRLPDIISETGMKLIEVGTTNKTRKKDYEEALKVNPNAVLLKVHRSNYSISGFTEDVSIKDLADLKENNDTFLIHDLGSGLVVDTVFLAKHNISIFEKEPKVQQSLKDGADIVMFSGDKLFGSIQSGIIAGKSSIILSIKNFSIFRTYRCSAIVLHELQKTTEMYLKKSEESIPFWSLLIKQYKDLEQRIKKIVGDNNYDYEIVTGKSVIGGGTLPNSTLDSPILLLNVNDINQIVEKLLKNTPPIIARITDGKISFDLRSVFENQDGEIAKFLNSI
;
A
#
# COMPACT_ATOMS: atom_id res chain seq x y z
N MET A 1 24.47 27.16 -40.07
CA MET A 1 24.33 25.68 -39.89
C MET A 1 22.95 25.30 -40.37
N PRO A 2 22.74 24.18 -41.09
CA PRO A 2 21.39 23.78 -41.47
C PRO A 2 20.54 23.53 -40.22
N ASN A 3 19.34 24.11 -40.21
CA ASN A 3 18.39 23.88 -39.11
C ASN A 3 17.88 22.44 -39.22
N ILE A 4 17.93 21.68 -38.12
CA ILE A 4 17.32 20.36 -38.04
C ILE A 4 15.80 20.48 -38.06
N SER A 5 15.13 19.65 -38.86
CA SER A 5 13.67 19.61 -38.88
C SER A 5 13.08 18.75 -37.75
N VAL A 6 11.78 18.94 -37.47
CA VAL A 6 11.05 18.12 -36.47
C VAL A 6 11.11 16.65 -36.85
N ASN A 7 10.95 16.28 -38.15
CA ASN A 7 10.99 14.89 -38.58
C ASN A 7 12.38 14.27 -38.42
N GLU A 8 13.44 14.98 -38.84
CA GLU A 8 14.82 14.52 -38.62
C GLU A 8 15.13 14.27 -37.17
N LEU A 9 14.65 15.13 -36.27
CA LEU A 9 14.85 14.95 -34.84
C LEU A 9 14.07 13.75 -34.30
N VAL A 10 12.80 13.57 -34.72
CA VAL A 10 11.96 12.40 -34.31
C VAL A 10 12.57 11.09 -34.78
N ASP A 11 13.12 11.06 -36.01
CA ASP A 11 13.69 9.84 -36.60
C ASP A 11 15.14 9.56 -36.11
N SER A 12 15.73 10.49 -35.37
CA SER A 12 17.08 10.32 -34.77
C SER A 12 17.11 9.40 -33.54
N THR A 13 15.97 8.95 -33.02
CA THR A 13 15.89 8.06 -31.86
C THR A 13 15.11 6.78 -32.14
N ASN A 14 15.60 5.65 -31.62
CA ASN A 14 14.92 4.34 -31.64
C ASN A 14 13.99 4.13 -30.43
N SER A 15 13.60 5.21 -29.73
CA SER A 15 12.68 5.12 -28.60
C SER A 15 11.31 4.58 -29.02
N ASP A 16 10.75 3.64 -28.23
CA ASP A 16 9.40 3.05 -28.38
C ASP A 16 8.26 4.01 -28.03
N LEU A 17 8.56 5.30 -27.81
CA LEU A 17 7.52 6.30 -27.60
C LEU A 17 6.69 6.51 -28.86
N PRO A 18 5.36 6.70 -28.74
CA PRO A 18 4.50 7.07 -29.86
C PRO A 18 5.06 8.27 -30.63
N ARG A 19 4.90 8.25 -31.99
CA ARG A 19 5.44 9.30 -32.85
C ARG A 19 4.91 10.69 -32.47
N GLU A 20 3.66 10.77 -32.05
CA GLU A 20 3.01 12.02 -31.63
C GLU A 20 3.72 12.65 -30.40
N ILE A 21 4.11 11.85 -29.42
CA ILE A 21 4.86 12.31 -28.25
C ILE A 21 6.23 12.80 -28.70
N LYS A 22 6.95 12.02 -29.50
CA LYS A 22 8.26 12.43 -30.06
C LYS A 22 8.15 13.72 -30.84
N THR A 23 7.11 13.88 -31.67
CA THR A 23 6.87 15.10 -32.44
C THR A 23 6.58 16.30 -31.56
N SER A 24 5.81 16.15 -30.52
CA SER A 24 5.54 17.24 -29.57
C SER A 24 6.80 17.68 -28.85
N LEU A 25 7.61 16.75 -28.35
CA LEU A 25 8.88 17.02 -27.71
C LEU A 25 9.86 17.74 -28.67
N ALA A 26 9.97 17.25 -29.92
CA ALA A 26 10.82 17.85 -30.93
C ALA A 26 10.43 19.31 -31.23
N LYS A 27 9.14 19.59 -31.41
CA LYS A 27 8.63 20.96 -31.57
C LYS A 27 8.98 21.87 -30.41
N ASN A 28 8.78 21.40 -29.17
CA ASN A 28 9.09 22.16 -27.98
C ASN A 28 10.59 22.47 -27.88
N ILE A 29 11.46 21.51 -28.16
CA ILE A 29 12.91 21.71 -28.15
C ILE A 29 13.34 22.72 -29.22
N LEU A 30 12.88 22.55 -30.46
CA LEU A 30 13.25 23.43 -31.57
C LEU A 30 12.68 24.85 -31.47
N SER A 31 11.68 25.08 -30.62
CA SER A 31 11.19 26.42 -30.30
C SER A 31 12.17 27.22 -29.47
N SER A 32 12.99 26.57 -28.64
CA SER A 32 13.91 27.19 -27.67
C SER A 32 15.40 26.97 -28.02
N ILE A 33 15.74 25.83 -28.60
CA ILE A 33 17.12 25.44 -28.93
C ILE A 33 17.32 25.51 -30.45
N LYS A 34 18.28 26.32 -30.91
CA LYS A 34 18.59 26.52 -32.34
C LYS A 34 19.78 25.70 -32.82
N ASP A 35 20.66 25.31 -31.87
CA ASP A 35 21.80 24.46 -32.22
C ASP A 35 21.32 23.02 -32.44
N PRO A 36 21.62 22.42 -33.61
CA PRO A 36 21.15 21.07 -33.95
C PRO A 36 21.74 19.97 -33.08
N LEU A 37 22.98 20.14 -32.56
CA LEU A 37 23.61 19.12 -31.72
C LEU A 37 23.00 19.15 -30.32
N GLU A 38 22.87 20.32 -29.74
CA GLU A 38 22.20 20.52 -28.44
C GLU A 38 20.73 20.04 -28.48
N ALA A 39 20.02 20.33 -29.57
CA ALA A 39 18.63 19.86 -29.76
C ALA A 39 18.54 18.32 -29.81
N LYS A 40 19.46 17.64 -30.49
CA LYS A 40 19.52 16.16 -30.54
C LYS A 40 19.82 15.57 -29.17
N GLU A 41 20.80 16.09 -28.48
CA GLU A 41 21.19 15.62 -27.14
C GLU A 41 20.03 15.78 -26.14
N LYS A 42 19.40 16.95 -26.13
CA LYS A 42 18.24 17.23 -25.29
C LYS A 42 17.06 16.32 -25.62
N PHE A 43 16.80 16.10 -26.93
CA PHE A 43 15.73 15.21 -27.38
C PHE A 43 15.97 13.76 -27.00
N PHE A 44 17.18 13.26 -27.17
CA PHE A 44 17.56 11.91 -26.74
C PHE A 44 17.38 11.72 -25.24
N THR A 45 17.86 12.69 -24.45
CA THR A 45 17.71 12.65 -22.99
C THR A 45 16.24 12.62 -22.56
N LEU A 46 15.41 13.50 -23.12
CA LEU A 46 13.98 13.56 -22.75
C LEU A 46 13.20 12.32 -23.21
N THR A 47 13.44 11.83 -24.43
CA THR A 47 12.76 10.62 -24.95
C THR A 47 13.17 9.39 -24.14
N ASN A 48 14.45 9.25 -23.78
CA ASN A 48 14.94 8.17 -22.92
C ASN A 48 14.30 8.23 -21.54
N ASN A 49 14.32 9.40 -20.90
CA ASN A 49 13.74 9.56 -19.56
C ASN A 49 12.26 9.21 -19.54
N LEU A 50 11.48 9.67 -20.52
CA LEU A 50 10.07 9.30 -20.64
C LEU A 50 9.87 7.80 -20.86
N ASN A 51 10.69 7.18 -21.73
CA ASN A 51 10.57 5.76 -22.02
C ASN A 51 10.93 4.88 -20.81
N ILE A 52 11.97 5.25 -20.06
CA ILE A 52 12.39 4.55 -18.83
C ILE A 52 11.30 4.64 -17.75
N ASN A 53 10.63 5.78 -17.65
CA ASN A 53 9.59 6.03 -16.62
C ASN A 53 8.18 5.55 -17.01
N LYS A 54 8.00 4.84 -18.11
CA LYS A 54 6.75 4.10 -18.34
C LYS A 54 6.51 3.11 -17.22
N GLN A 55 5.26 3.03 -16.71
CA GLN A 55 4.91 1.98 -15.76
C GLN A 55 5.13 0.60 -16.41
N ARG A 56 5.91 -0.23 -15.74
CA ARG A 56 6.27 -1.57 -16.17
C ARG A 56 6.57 -2.47 -15.00
N GLU A 57 6.65 -3.77 -15.23
CA GLU A 57 7.17 -4.71 -14.25
C GLU A 57 8.61 -4.35 -13.87
N VAL A 58 8.93 -4.50 -12.59
CA VAL A 58 10.29 -4.37 -12.04
C VAL A 58 10.57 -5.52 -11.08
N ILE A 59 11.81 -5.91 -10.94
CA ILE A 59 12.26 -6.89 -9.95
C ILE A 59 12.64 -6.14 -8.68
N ASN A 60 11.91 -6.39 -7.60
CA ASN A 60 12.18 -5.78 -6.30
C ASN A 60 13.18 -6.62 -5.50
N ALA A 61 14.46 -6.35 -5.60
CA ALA A 61 15.52 -7.01 -4.85
C ALA A 61 15.97 -6.21 -3.61
N THR A 62 15.12 -5.30 -3.09
CA THR A 62 15.46 -4.46 -1.93
C THR A 62 15.23 -5.13 -0.58
N GLY A 63 14.48 -6.24 -0.51
CA GLY A 63 14.04 -6.84 0.74
C GLY A 63 12.98 -6.03 1.50
N THR A 64 12.40 -5.00 0.87
CA THR A 64 11.24 -4.29 1.38
C THR A 64 10.01 -4.81 0.65
N ILE A 65 9.18 -5.65 1.33
CA ILE A 65 8.08 -6.36 0.64
C ILE A 65 6.98 -5.37 0.21
N LEU A 66 6.50 -4.52 1.12
CA LEU A 66 5.53 -3.45 0.84
C LEU A 66 6.26 -2.15 0.48
N HIS A 67 7.00 -2.17 -0.63
CA HIS A 67 7.82 -1.02 -1.05
C HIS A 67 6.94 0.12 -1.57
N THR A 68 6.92 1.24 -0.88
CA THR A 68 6.02 2.37 -1.15
C THR A 68 6.13 2.88 -2.59
N ASN A 69 7.34 3.02 -3.11
CA ASN A 69 7.57 3.53 -4.47
C ASN A 69 7.33 2.48 -5.58
N LEU A 70 7.10 1.21 -5.19
CA LEU A 70 6.82 0.11 -6.12
C LEU A 70 5.36 -0.39 -6.02
N GLY A 71 4.47 0.41 -5.42
CA GLY A 71 3.04 0.10 -5.34
C GLY A 71 2.61 -0.67 -4.10
N ARG A 72 3.49 -0.90 -3.13
CA ARG A 72 3.30 -1.66 -1.89
C ARG A 72 3.02 -3.15 -2.15
N ALA A 73 1.80 -3.66 -1.85
CA ALA A 73 1.51 -5.07 -2.08
C ALA A 73 1.52 -5.39 -3.58
N PRO A 74 2.29 -6.40 -4.02
CA PRO A 74 2.26 -6.83 -5.40
C PRO A 74 0.94 -7.52 -5.72
N VAL A 75 0.40 -7.25 -6.92
CA VAL A 75 -0.85 -7.81 -7.44
C VAL A 75 -0.68 -8.27 -8.88
N ASP A 76 -1.53 -9.19 -9.33
CA ASP A 76 -1.59 -9.58 -10.72
C ASP A 76 -2.20 -8.43 -11.55
N MET A 77 -1.39 -7.81 -12.40
CA MET A 77 -1.80 -6.69 -13.26
C MET A 77 -2.39 -7.14 -14.61
N SER A 78 -2.61 -8.45 -14.80
CA SER A 78 -3.19 -8.95 -16.04
C SER A 78 -4.64 -8.51 -16.21
N TYR A 79 -4.97 -7.96 -17.37
CA TYR A 79 -6.31 -7.53 -17.74
C TYR A 79 -6.76 -8.21 -19.03
N SER A 80 -7.85 -8.95 -18.95
CA SER A 80 -8.37 -9.76 -20.07
C SER A 80 -9.23 -8.98 -21.08
N GLY A 81 -9.63 -7.75 -20.76
CA GLY A 81 -10.49 -6.93 -21.63
C GLY A 81 -11.93 -7.44 -21.78
N MET A 82 -12.46 -8.16 -20.79
CA MET A 82 -13.81 -8.72 -20.82
C MET A 82 -14.83 -7.85 -20.07
N TYR A 83 -16.11 -8.03 -20.40
CA TYR A 83 -17.20 -7.49 -19.59
C TYR A 83 -17.34 -8.28 -18.29
N ALA A 84 -17.73 -7.62 -17.21
CA ALA A 84 -18.03 -8.22 -15.91
C ALA A 84 -19.44 -7.81 -15.43
N ASN A 85 -20.11 -8.69 -14.70
CA ASN A 85 -21.46 -8.48 -14.17
C ASN A 85 -21.48 -7.59 -12.91
N ILE A 86 -20.80 -6.48 -12.95
CA ILE A 86 -20.50 -5.65 -11.76
C ILE A 86 -21.75 -5.03 -11.10
N GLU A 87 -22.76 -4.65 -11.90
CA GLU A 87 -24.05 -4.15 -11.46
C GLU A 87 -25.20 -4.93 -12.15
N TYR A 88 -24.94 -6.18 -12.57
CA TYR A 88 -25.91 -7.02 -13.23
C TYR A 88 -26.10 -8.31 -12.42
N ASP A 89 -27.32 -8.56 -11.95
CA ASP A 89 -27.67 -9.78 -11.23
C ASP A 89 -28.02 -10.89 -12.22
N LEU A 90 -27.13 -11.91 -12.30
CA LEU A 90 -27.29 -13.03 -13.24
C LEU A 90 -28.47 -13.95 -12.88
N SER A 91 -28.95 -13.90 -11.62
CA SER A 91 -30.09 -14.72 -11.18
C SER A 91 -31.45 -14.14 -11.60
N THR A 92 -31.51 -12.81 -11.74
CA THR A 92 -32.75 -12.10 -12.09
C THR A 92 -32.75 -11.52 -13.50
N GLY A 93 -31.58 -11.51 -14.18
CA GLY A 93 -31.41 -10.90 -15.49
C GLY A 93 -31.60 -9.38 -15.49
N SER A 94 -31.43 -8.73 -14.35
CA SER A 94 -31.70 -7.29 -14.18
C SER A 94 -30.55 -6.57 -13.48
N ARG A 95 -30.66 -5.26 -13.32
CA ARG A 95 -29.70 -4.48 -12.54
C ARG A 95 -29.72 -4.91 -11.08
N GLY A 96 -28.55 -5.29 -10.56
CA GLY A 96 -28.34 -5.67 -9.16
C GLY A 96 -27.42 -4.71 -8.39
N ASP A 97 -27.18 -5.07 -7.15
CA ASP A 97 -26.24 -4.36 -6.29
C ASP A 97 -24.81 -4.53 -6.81
N ARG A 98 -24.10 -3.40 -6.86
CA ARG A 98 -22.67 -3.41 -7.15
C ARG A 98 -21.91 -4.17 -6.05
N ASN A 99 -21.08 -5.12 -6.43
CA ASN A 99 -20.22 -5.90 -5.53
C ASN A 99 -20.97 -6.80 -4.54
N LYS A 100 -22.17 -7.25 -4.80
CA LYS A 100 -22.97 -8.11 -3.90
C LYS A 100 -22.14 -9.26 -3.34
N TYR A 101 -21.49 -10.04 -4.21
CA TYR A 101 -20.67 -11.19 -3.81
C TYR A 101 -19.45 -10.78 -2.96
N LEU A 102 -18.68 -9.77 -3.40
CA LEU A 102 -17.53 -9.28 -2.64
C LEU A 102 -17.96 -8.73 -1.27
N THR A 103 -19.08 -8.01 -1.19
CA THR A 103 -19.59 -7.49 0.08
C THR A 103 -19.89 -8.64 1.06
N GLU A 104 -20.60 -9.67 0.64
CA GLU A 104 -20.93 -10.83 1.50
C GLU A 104 -19.69 -11.64 1.88
N SER A 105 -18.78 -11.85 0.94
CA SER A 105 -17.50 -12.54 1.19
C SER A 105 -16.64 -11.79 2.20
N MET A 106 -16.52 -10.48 2.04
CA MET A 106 -15.72 -9.64 2.93
C MET A 106 -16.36 -9.51 4.32
N LYS A 107 -17.69 -9.39 4.41
CA LYS A 107 -18.42 -9.46 5.69
C LYS A 107 -18.09 -10.74 6.45
N THR A 108 -18.11 -11.86 5.74
CA THR A 108 -17.78 -13.18 6.32
C THR A 108 -16.35 -13.23 6.81
N LEU A 109 -15.38 -12.75 6.01
CA LEU A 109 -13.96 -12.71 6.36
C LEU A 109 -13.69 -11.83 7.58
N LEU A 110 -14.34 -10.65 7.65
CA LEU A 110 -14.09 -9.66 8.68
C LEU A 110 -15.00 -9.80 9.91
N GLU A 111 -15.96 -10.73 9.88
CA GLU A 111 -17.00 -10.85 10.93
C GLU A 111 -17.77 -9.54 11.15
N ALA A 112 -18.02 -8.79 10.06
CA ALA A 112 -18.65 -7.48 10.08
C ALA A 112 -20.11 -7.52 9.66
N GLU A 113 -20.95 -6.61 10.18
CA GLU A 113 -22.34 -6.50 9.76
C GLU A 113 -22.48 -6.01 8.31
N SER A 114 -21.61 -5.09 7.88
CA SER A 114 -21.57 -4.56 6.51
C SER A 114 -20.19 -4.03 6.16
N VAL A 115 -19.94 -3.88 4.83
CA VAL A 115 -18.67 -3.40 4.29
C VAL A 115 -18.92 -2.43 3.13
N ALA A 116 -18.06 -1.42 2.98
CA ALA A 116 -17.98 -0.55 1.82
C ALA A 116 -16.54 -0.45 1.31
N PHE A 117 -16.38 -0.19 0.00
CA PHE A 117 -15.09 -0.10 -0.69
C PHE A 117 -14.94 1.26 -1.35
N VAL A 118 -13.78 1.90 -1.13
CA VAL A 118 -13.42 3.21 -1.68
C VAL A 118 -11.98 3.20 -2.21
N ASN A 119 -11.57 4.26 -2.87
CA ASN A 119 -10.29 4.33 -3.60
C ASN A 119 -9.03 4.10 -2.75
N ASN A 120 -9.04 4.49 -1.46
CA ASN A 120 -7.94 4.32 -0.51
C ASN A 120 -8.44 4.59 0.92
N ASN A 121 -7.58 4.31 1.92
CA ASN A 121 -7.98 4.46 3.33
C ASN A 121 -8.14 5.93 3.77
N ALA A 122 -7.43 6.88 3.16
CA ALA A 122 -7.67 8.30 3.42
C ALA A 122 -9.09 8.71 3.03
N SER A 123 -9.58 8.21 1.90
CA SER A 123 -10.98 8.37 1.47
C SER A 123 -11.96 7.68 2.41
N SER A 124 -11.60 6.54 3.02
CA SER A 124 -12.41 5.86 4.04
C SER A 124 -12.67 6.78 5.23
N LEU A 125 -11.60 7.34 5.78
CA LEU A 125 -11.69 8.24 6.94
C LEU A 125 -12.48 9.51 6.61
N TYR A 126 -12.08 10.21 5.55
CA TYR A 126 -12.75 11.45 5.13
C TYR A 126 -14.25 11.26 4.92
N LEU A 127 -14.62 10.25 4.13
CA LEU A 127 -16.03 9.97 3.80
C LEU A 127 -16.84 9.55 5.02
N THR A 128 -16.27 8.76 5.92
CA THR A 128 -16.92 8.33 7.16
C THR A 128 -17.19 9.54 8.07
N LEU A 129 -16.18 10.37 8.32
CA LEU A 129 -16.33 11.57 9.16
C LEU A 129 -17.30 12.55 8.54
N LEU A 130 -17.21 12.81 7.23
CA LEU A 130 -18.15 13.69 6.52
C LEU A 130 -19.61 13.18 6.60
N CYS A 131 -19.80 11.86 6.51
CA CYS A 131 -21.13 11.24 6.67
C CYS A 131 -21.65 11.42 8.10
N LEU A 132 -20.81 11.20 9.11
CA LEU A 132 -21.18 11.41 10.51
C LEU A 132 -21.53 12.88 10.81
N PHE A 133 -20.74 13.80 10.27
CA PHE A 133 -21.02 15.23 10.36
C PHE A 133 -22.38 15.59 9.72
N ARG A 134 -22.66 15.15 8.49
CA ARG A 134 -23.82 15.57 7.71
C ARG A 134 -25.11 14.83 8.04
N LYS A 135 -25.01 13.57 8.52
CA LYS A 135 -26.17 12.69 8.73
C LYS A 135 -26.48 12.39 10.19
N TYR A 136 -25.48 12.51 11.06
CA TYR A 136 -25.60 12.16 12.48
C TYR A 136 -25.34 13.35 13.42
N ASN A 137 -25.18 14.56 12.87
CA ASN A 137 -24.93 15.81 13.61
C ASN A 137 -23.71 15.72 14.55
N LYS A 138 -22.70 14.95 14.17
CA LYS A 138 -21.44 14.90 14.92
C LYS A 138 -20.55 16.05 14.43
N ASP A 139 -20.02 16.86 15.35
CA ASP A 139 -19.34 18.12 15.03
C ASP A 139 -17.84 18.12 15.35
N SER A 140 -17.37 17.10 16.05
CA SER A 140 -15.98 17.02 16.50
C SER A 140 -15.47 15.59 16.54
N VAL A 141 -14.14 15.44 16.53
CA VAL A 141 -13.43 14.17 16.58
C VAL A 141 -12.44 14.24 17.75
N ILE A 142 -12.58 13.33 18.71
CA ILE A 142 -11.64 13.18 19.84
C ILE A 142 -10.62 12.10 19.44
N VAL A 143 -9.34 12.46 19.50
CA VAL A 143 -8.22 11.56 19.18
C VAL A 143 -7.04 11.79 20.12
N SER A 144 -6.30 10.73 20.44
CA SER A 144 -5.07 10.84 21.22
C SER A 144 -4.02 11.66 20.49
N ARG A 145 -3.37 12.60 21.18
CA ARG A 145 -2.25 13.37 20.61
C ARG A 145 -1.14 12.48 20.07
N GLY A 146 -0.86 11.36 20.73
CA GLY A 146 0.10 10.36 20.26
C GLY A 146 -0.33 9.57 19.03
N GLU A 147 -1.53 9.78 18.50
CA GLU A 147 -2.09 9.13 17.31
C GLU A 147 -2.33 10.10 16.15
N ILE A 148 -1.93 11.36 16.31
CA ILE A 148 -1.99 12.36 15.24
C ILE A 148 -0.85 12.09 14.26
N ILE A 149 -1.18 11.43 13.16
CA ILE A 149 -0.21 10.94 12.19
C ILE A 149 -0.03 11.90 11.00
N GLU A 150 1.17 11.89 10.45
CA GLU A 150 1.48 12.34 9.10
C GLU A 150 2.09 11.19 8.32
N ILE A 151 1.60 10.96 7.09
CA ILE A 151 2.09 9.92 6.18
C ILE A 151 2.64 10.61 4.92
N GLY A 152 3.46 9.90 4.14
CA GLY A 152 4.00 10.42 2.89
C GLY A 152 2.93 10.98 1.95
N GLY A 153 3.32 11.99 1.14
CA GLY A 153 2.40 12.69 0.24
C GLY A 153 1.53 13.75 0.90
N SER A 154 1.98 14.31 2.03
CA SER A 154 1.29 15.39 2.76
C SER A 154 -0.06 14.98 3.37
N TYR A 155 -0.29 13.69 3.60
CA TYR A 155 -1.46 13.25 4.35
C TYR A 155 -1.25 13.55 5.84
N ARG A 156 -1.98 14.52 6.36
CA ARG A 156 -2.00 14.91 7.77
C ARG A 156 -3.38 14.69 8.34
N LEU A 157 -3.48 13.92 9.41
CA LEU A 157 -4.76 13.61 10.05
C LEU A 157 -5.55 14.87 10.44
N PRO A 158 -4.96 15.92 11.03
CA PRO A 158 -5.68 17.17 11.34
C PRO A 158 -6.31 17.83 10.12
N ASP A 159 -5.59 17.85 8.99
CA ASP A 159 -6.07 18.49 7.76
C ASP A 159 -7.28 17.72 7.22
N ILE A 160 -7.22 16.38 7.19
CA ILE A 160 -8.36 15.54 6.76
C ILE A 160 -9.61 15.75 7.64
N ILE A 161 -9.42 15.83 8.96
CA ILE A 161 -10.55 16.09 9.87
C ILE A 161 -11.14 17.49 9.59
N SER A 162 -10.28 18.49 9.49
CA SER A 162 -10.67 19.88 9.22
C SER A 162 -11.48 20.03 7.93
N GLU A 163 -11.06 19.36 6.84
CA GLU A 163 -11.75 19.36 5.53
C GLU A 163 -13.17 18.77 5.58
N THR A 164 -13.51 17.96 6.61
CA THR A 164 -14.89 17.49 6.81
C THR A 164 -15.81 18.53 7.44
N GLY A 165 -15.25 19.61 8.00
CA GLY A 165 -15.94 20.60 8.81
C GLY A 165 -16.04 20.27 10.30
N MET A 166 -15.47 19.13 10.74
CA MET A 166 -15.44 18.73 12.14
C MET A 166 -14.23 19.36 12.87
N LYS A 167 -14.38 19.60 14.17
CA LYS A 167 -13.31 20.08 15.03
C LYS A 167 -12.45 18.89 15.50
N LEU A 168 -11.14 19.06 15.45
CA LEU A 168 -10.18 18.14 16.09
C LEU A 168 -10.09 18.48 17.59
N ILE A 169 -10.29 17.49 18.46
CA ILE A 169 -10.12 17.56 19.90
C ILE A 169 -8.99 16.58 20.27
N GLU A 170 -7.85 17.13 20.61
CA GLU A 170 -6.69 16.35 21.04
C GLU A 170 -6.76 16.04 22.53
N VAL A 171 -6.53 14.76 22.91
CA VAL A 171 -6.50 14.34 24.30
C VAL A 171 -5.18 13.69 24.69
N GLY A 172 -4.83 13.76 25.99
CA GLY A 172 -3.59 13.23 26.51
C GLY A 172 -2.33 14.00 26.06
N THR A 173 -1.22 13.29 26.03
CA THR A 173 0.09 13.80 25.61
C THR A 173 0.66 12.92 24.47
N THR A 174 1.84 13.28 23.94
CA THR A 174 2.49 12.53 22.87
C THR A 174 2.68 11.03 23.19
N ASN A 175 3.02 10.71 24.43
CA ASN A 175 3.37 9.36 24.86
C ASN A 175 2.38 8.73 25.84
N LYS A 176 1.44 9.50 26.40
CA LYS A 176 0.46 8.99 27.37
C LYS A 176 -0.92 9.55 27.14
N THR A 177 -1.88 8.65 26.97
CA THR A 177 -3.31 8.98 26.93
C THR A 177 -4.07 7.95 27.76
N ARG A 178 -4.98 8.43 28.61
CA ARG A 178 -5.77 7.61 29.52
C ARG A 178 -7.24 7.67 29.16
N LYS A 179 -8.00 6.66 29.57
CA LYS A 179 -9.47 6.62 29.42
C LYS A 179 -10.13 7.91 29.95
N LYS A 180 -9.63 8.43 31.09
CA LYS A 180 -10.10 9.66 31.69
C LYS A 180 -9.97 10.89 30.78
N ASP A 181 -8.92 10.98 29.97
CA ASP A 181 -8.70 12.10 29.06
C ASP A 181 -9.81 12.16 28.01
N TYR A 182 -10.22 11.00 27.47
CA TYR A 182 -11.36 10.88 26.55
C TYR A 182 -12.70 11.19 27.24
N GLU A 183 -12.88 10.68 28.48
CA GLU A 183 -14.10 10.92 29.26
C GLU A 183 -14.33 12.40 29.55
N GLU A 184 -13.28 13.11 29.96
CA GLU A 184 -13.35 14.56 30.21
C GLU A 184 -13.65 15.34 28.92
N ALA A 185 -13.03 14.95 27.78
CA ALA A 185 -13.31 15.58 26.50
C ALA A 185 -14.74 15.35 26.02
N LEU A 186 -15.30 14.15 26.20
CA LEU A 186 -16.71 13.85 25.85
C LEU A 186 -17.71 14.66 26.66
N LYS A 187 -17.46 14.90 27.96
CA LYS A 187 -18.34 15.75 28.79
C LYS A 187 -18.50 17.16 28.25
N VAL A 188 -17.46 17.69 27.63
CA VAL A 188 -17.44 19.05 27.05
C VAL A 188 -17.87 19.06 25.58
N ASN A 189 -17.72 17.94 24.89
CA ASN A 189 -18.03 17.79 23.47
C ASN A 189 -18.98 16.59 23.24
N PRO A 190 -20.26 16.68 23.63
CA PRO A 190 -21.19 15.55 23.61
C PRO A 190 -21.53 15.06 22.20
N ASN A 191 -21.33 15.88 21.17
CA ASN A 191 -21.53 15.50 19.77
C ASN A 191 -20.25 14.96 19.10
N ALA A 192 -19.18 14.72 19.86
CA ALA A 192 -17.96 14.19 19.29
C ALA A 192 -18.08 12.73 18.90
N VAL A 193 -17.18 12.29 18.00
CA VAL A 193 -16.88 10.88 17.73
C VAL A 193 -15.53 10.53 18.33
N LEU A 194 -15.36 9.29 18.75
CA LEU A 194 -14.08 8.75 19.22
C LEU A 194 -13.33 8.17 18.03
N LEU A 195 -12.13 8.66 17.77
CA LEU A 195 -11.25 8.14 16.74
C LEU A 195 -10.01 7.53 17.39
N LYS A 196 -9.82 6.25 17.17
CA LYS A 196 -8.58 5.52 17.47
C LYS A 196 -7.79 5.37 16.18
N VAL A 197 -6.53 5.77 16.16
CA VAL A 197 -5.65 5.61 14.99
C VAL A 197 -4.48 4.71 15.36
N HIS A 198 -4.34 3.62 14.63
CA HIS A 198 -3.19 2.74 14.81
C HIS A 198 -1.92 3.35 14.21
N ARG A 199 -0.86 3.39 15.00
CA ARG A 199 0.45 3.91 14.61
C ARG A 199 1.21 2.92 13.72
N SER A 200 0.68 2.67 12.51
CA SER A 200 1.23 1.65 11.61
C SER A 200 2.60 2.00 11.02
N ASN A 201 2.97 3.29 10.97
CA ASN A 201 4.18 3.79 10.30
C ASN A 201 5.26 4.36 11.22
N TYR A 202 5.02 4.40 12.53
CA TYR A 202 6.00 4.78 13.55
C TYR A 202 5.68 4.11 14.88
N SER A 203 6.62 4.15 15.82
CA SER A 203 6.43 3.63 17.17
C SER A 203 6.87 4.64 18.22
N ILE A 204 6.20 4.63 19.38
CA ILE A 204 6.60 5.38 20.57
C ILE A 204 7.02 4.35 21.61
N SER A 205 8.21 4.50 22.19
CA SER A 205 8.76 3.60 23.20
C SER A 205 9.12 4.34 24.49
N GLY A 206 9.27 3.61 25.60
CA GLY A 206 9.60 4.16 26.92
C GLY A 206 8.36 4.28 27.80
N PHE A 207 8.22 5.38 28.52
CA PHE A 207 7.07 5.66 29.39
C PHE A 207 5.81 5.98 28.56
N THR A 208 5.15 4.95 28.04
CA THR A 208 3.95 5.08 27.21
C THR A 208 2.72 4.53 27.93
N GLU A 209 1.57 5.11 27.64
CA GLU A 209 0.26 4.61 28.06
C GLU A 209 -0.75 4.88 26.94
N ASP A 210 -1.56 3.89 26.62
CA ASP A 210 -2.46 3.92 25.48
C ASP A 210 -3.84 3.39 25.87
N VAL A 211 -4.90 3.88 25.23
CA VAL A 211 -6.29 3.45 25.52
C VAL A 211 -6.69 2.38 24.52
N SER A 212 -7.17 1.24 25.01
CA SER A 212 -7.64 0.15 24.16
C SER A 212 -8.96 0.47 23.48
N ILE A 213 -9.27 -0.24 22.38
CA ILE A 213 -10.60 -0.16 21.73
C ILE A 213 -11.70 -0.53 22.73
N LYS A 214 -11.47 -1.55 23.56
CA LYS A 214 -12.45 -1.98 24.58
C LYS A 214 -12.75 -0.89 25.59
N ASP A 215 -11.72 -0.17 26.08
CA ASP A 215 -11.93 0.96 27.01
C ASP A 215 -12.70 2.11 26.37
N LEU A 216 -12.46 2.39 25.08
CA LEU A 216 -13.20 3.40 24.34
C LEU A 216 -14.63 2.96 24.03
N ALA A 217 -14.87 1.66 23.80
CA ALA A 217 -16.20 1.10 23.64
C ALA A 217 -17.05 1.24 24.90
N ASP A 218 -16.47 1.01 26.09
CA ASP A 218 -17.16 1.28 27.36
C ASP A 218 -17.59 2.74 27.52
N LEU A 219 -16.74 3.67 27.09
CA LEU A 219 -17.08 5.11 27.10
C LEU A 219 -18.22 5.43 26.11
N LYS A 220 -18.19 4.81 24.94
CA LYS A 220 -19.23 4.98 23.91
C LYS A 220 -20.61 4.54 24.39
N GLU A 221 -20.71 3.41 25.10
CA GLU A 221 -21.99 2.89 25.60
C GLU A 221 -22.69 3.84 26.57
N ASN A 222 -21.94 4.65 27.29
CA ASN A 222 -22.46 5.63 28.24
C ASN A 222 -22.71 7.01 27.61
N ASN A 223 -22.40 7.19 26.33
CA ASN A 223 -22.50 8.45 25.60
C ASN A 223 -23.04 8.18 24.20
N ASP A 224 -23.91 9.05 23.69
CA ASP A 224 -24.39 8.93 22.29
C ASP A 224 -23.28 9.30 21.31
N THR A 225 -22.32 8.40 21.12
CA THR A 225 -21.18 8.61 20.23
C THR A 225 -20.83 7.37 19.41
N PHE A 226 -19.95 7.52 18.44
CA PHE A 226 -19.41 6.45 17.61
C PHE A 226 -17.93 6.24 17.90
N LEU A 227 -17.49 4.99 17.83
CA LEU A 227 -16.07 4.61 17.90
C LEU A 227 -15.59 4.15 16.53
N ILE A 228 -14.65 4.91 15.98
CA ILE A 228 -13.98 4.62 14.72
C ILE A 228 -12.56 4.14 15.00
N HIS A 229 -12.15 3.03 14.41
CA HIS A 229 -10.77 2.56 14.43
C HIS A 229 -10.14 2.63 13.05
N ASP A 230 -9.26 3.57 12.83
CA ASP A 230 -8.39 3.63 11.65
C ASP A 230 -7.16 2.74 11.88
N LEU A 231 -7.25 1.49 11.42
CA LEU A 231 -6.17 0.51 11.49
C LEU A 231 -5.04 0.80 10.50
N GLY A 232 -5.39 1.32 9.34
CA GLY A 232 -4.44 1.58 8.28
C GLY A 232 -3.77 0.35 7.69
N SER A 233 -3.28 -0.59 8.49
CA SER A 233 -2.48 -1.76 8.07
C SER A 233 -3.31 -2.92 7.50
N GLY A 234 -4.44 -3.26 8.11
CA GLY A 234 -5.39 -4.25 7.59
C GLY A 234 -4.95 -5.72 7.78
N LEU A 235 -4.47 -6.08 8.96
CA LEU A 235 -4.19 -7.48 9.29
C LEU A 235 -5.51 -8.23 9.50
N VAL A 236 -5.76 -9.27 8.66
CA VAL A 236 -6.96 -10.12 8.72
C VAL A 236 -6.63 -11.61 8.87
N VAL A 237 -5.40 -12.01 8.56
CA VAL A 237 -4.95 -13.40 8.61
C VAL A 237 -5.10 -13.99 10.02
N ASP A 238 -5.45 -15.27 10.10
CA ASP A 238 -5.62 -15.92 11.40
C ASP A 238 -4.28 -16.29 12.07
N THR A 239 -4.36 -16.60 13.37
CA THR A 239 -3.19 -16.96 14.17
C THR A 239 -2.64 -18.34 13.79
N VAL A 240 -3.47 -19.23 13.25
CA VAL A 240 -3.07 -20.58 12.82
C VAL A 240 -2.11 -20.47 11.64
N PHE A 241 -2.43 -19.63 10.64
CA PHE A 241 -1.54 -19.36 9.52
C PHE A 241 -0.19 -18.79 9.98
N LEU A 242 -0.20 -17.78 10.85
CA LEU A 242 1.03 -17.16 11.37
C LEU A 242 1.89 -18.18 12.14
N ALA A 243 1.25 -19.01 12.99
CA ALA A 243 1.93 -20.06 13.75
C ALA A 243 2.53 -21.14 12.84
N LYS A 244 1.79 -21.59 11.82
CA LYS A 244 2.25 -22.57 10.82
C LYS A 244 3.56 -22.15 10.15
N HIS A 245 3.74 -20.85 9.93
CA HIS A 245 4.91 -20.29 9.26
C HIS A 245 5.94 -19.66 10.23
N ASN A 246 5.77 -19.83 11.55
CA ASN A 246 6.63 -19.27 12.61
C ASN A 246 6.79 -17.75 12.51
N ILE A 247 5.69 -17.03 12.22
CA ILE A 247 5.68 -15.58 12.07
C ILE A 247 5.16 -14.93 13.35
N SER A 248 6.06 -14.33 14.14
CA SER A 248 5.73 -13.63 15.40
C SER A 248 5.68 -12.10 15.28
N ILE A 249 6.16 -11.53 14.17
CA ILE A 249 6.27 -10.07 14.00
C ILE A 249 4.92 -9.33 14.04
N PHE A 250 3.80 -10.05 13.90
CA PHE A 250 2.44 -9.50 13.94
C PHE A 250 1.71 -9.72 15.29
N GLU A 251 2.37 -10.24 16.33
CA GLU A 251 1.73 -10.51 17.62
C GLU A 251 1.07 -9.28 18.25
N LYS A 252 1.67 -8.10 18.03
CA LYS A 252 1.16 -6.81 18.54
C LYS A 252 0.36 -6.02 17.53
N GLU A 253 0.25 -6.51 16.30
CA GLU A 253 -0.50 -5.82 15.25
C GLU A 253 -1.99 -6.08 15.42
N PRO A 254 -2.82 -5.02 15.54
CA PRO A 254 -4.25 -5.20 15.75
C PRO A 254 -4.92 -5.80 14.51
N LYS A 255 -5.85 -6.75 14.75
CA LYS A 255 -6.64 -7.38 13.69
C LYS A 255 -7.97 -6.65 13.51
N VAL A 256 -8.46 -6.65 12.27
CA VAL A 256 -9.73 -6.04 11.91
C VAL A 256 -10.88 -6.67 12.70
N GLN A 257 -10.96 -8.02 12.71
CA GLN A 257 -11.99 -8.77 13.41
C GLN A 257 -11.98 -8.49 14.92
N GLN A 258 -10.78 -8.45 15.52
CA GLN A 258 -10.65 -8.17 16.95
C GLN A 258 -11.13 -6.75 17.30
N SER A 259 -10.82 -5.77 16.47
CA SER A 259 -11.26 -4.39 16.69
C SER A 259 -12.78 -4.24 16.65
N LEU A 260 -13.46 -4.95 15.73
CA LEU A 260 -14.94 -4.99 15.68
C LEU A 260 -15.52 -5.68 16.91
N LYS A 261 -14.93 -6.82 17.31
CA LYS A 261 -15.35 -7.59 18.49
C LYS A 261 -15.14 -6.80 19.80
N ASP A 262 -14.10 -5.99 19.87
CA ASP A 262 -13.81 -5.12 21.01
C ASP A 262 -14.71 -3.87 21.07
N GLY A 263 -15.61 -3.69 20.10
CA GLY A 263 -16.69 -2.72 20.16
C GLY A 263 -16.51 -1.49 19.25
N ALA A 264 -15.56 -1.48 18.32
CA ALA A 264 -15.52 -0.45 17.29
C ALA A 264 -16.79 -0.49 16.41
N ASP A 265 -17.42 0.66 16.17
CA ASP A 265 -18.58 0.75 15.25
C ASP A 265 -18.14 0.67 13.80
N ILE A 266 -16.99 1.24 13.50
CA ILE A 266 -16.35 1.25 12.19
C ILE A 266 -14.87 0.94 12.36
N VAL A 267 -14.37 0.04 11.53
CA VAL A 267 -12.94 -0.22 11.33
C VAL A 267 -12.62 0.05 9.87
N MET A 268 -11.49 0.70 9.61
CA MET A 268 -11.06 0.98 8.25
C MET A 268 -9.56 0.69 8.05
N PHE A 269 -9.21 0.28 6.82
CA PHE A 269 -7.84 -0.09 6.49
C PHE A 269 -7.56 -0.04 4.99
N SER A 270 -6.26 -0.08 4.64
CA SER A 270 -5.77 -0.11 3.25
C SER A 270 -5.70 -1.53 2.71
N GLY A 271 -6.19 -1.75 1.49
CA GLY A 271 -6.12 -3.05 0.82
C GLY A 271 -4.70 -3.43 0.36
N ASP A 272 -3.85 -2.45 0.09
CA ASP A 272 -2.49 -2.61 -0.45
C ASP A 272 -1.38 -2.72 0.62
N LYS A 273 -1.76 -2.94 1.88
CA LYS A 273 -0.81 -3.18 2.98
C LYS A 273 -0.88 -4.66 3.42
N LEU A 274 -1.10 -4.95 4.71
CA LEU A 274 -1.11 -6.33 5.24
C LEU A 274 -2.25 -7.19 4.71
N PHE A 275 -3.32 -6.57 4.20
CA PHE A 275 -4.36 -7.30 3.47
C PHE A 275 -3.82 -7.94 2.18
N GLY A 276 -2.75 -7.40 1.60
CA GLY A 276 -2.00 -7.99 0.49
C GLY A 276 -2.70 -7.92 -0.86
N SER A 277 -3.56 -6.93 -1.08
CA SER A 277 -4.31 -6.72 -2.33
C SER A 277 -3.97 -5.39 -2.99
N ILE A 278 -4.85 -4.93 -3.85
CA ILE A 278 -4.72 -3.67 -4.59
C ILE A 278 -5.06 -2.45 -3.70
N GLN A 279 -4.51 -1.28 -4.05
CA GLN A 279 -4.87 -0.02 -3.37
C GLN A 279 -6.38 0.19 -3.34
N SER A 280 -6.91 0.26 -2.13
CA SER A 280 -8.31 0.49 -1.82
C SER A 280 -8.45 0.88 -0.35
N GLY A 281 -9.59 1.47 0.01
CA GLY A 281 -10.02 1.63 1.38
C GLY A 281 -11.19 0.68 1.66
N ILE A 282 -11.07 -0.09 2.72
CA ILE A 282 -12.12 -0.98 3.21
C ILE A 282 -12.70 -0.39 4.49
N ILE A 283 -14.02 -0.18 4.52
CA ILE A 283 -14.78 0.32 5.67
C ILE A 283 -15.69 -0.79 6.12
N ALA A 284 -15.47 -1.34 7.31
CA ALA A 284 -16.23 -2.45 7.86
C ALA A 284 -16.87 -2.06 9.20
N GLY A 285 -18.08 -2.52 9.50
CA GLY A 285 -18.72 -2.26 10.79
C GLY A 285 -20.23 -2.29 10.73
N LYS A 286 -20.88 -1.45 11.55
CA LYS A 286 -22.34 -1.42 11.72
C LYS A 286 -23.06 -1.11 10.42
N SER A 287 -24.07 -1.94 10.11
CA SER A 287 -24.87 -1.83 8.89
C SER A 287 -25.53 -0.46 8.73
N SER A 288 -26.02 0.14 9.79
CA SER A 288 -26.68 1.46 9.75
C SER A 288 -25.76 2.57 9.24
N ILE A 289 -24.52 2.58 9.71
CA ILE A 289 -23.50 3.57 9.31
C ILE A 289 -23.02 3.29 7.89
N ILE A 290 -22.68 2.04 7.57
CA ILE A 290 -22.20 1.65 6.24
C ILE A 290 -23.25 1.94 5.17
N LEU A 291 -24.53 1.66 5.43
CA LEU A 291 -25.62 2.01 4.51
C LEU A 291 -25.77 3.52 4.33
N SER A 292 -25.63 4.30 5.42
CA SER A 292 -25.62 5.76 5.34
C SER A 292 -24.48 6.29 4.47
N ILE A 293 -23.28 5.70 4.60
CA ILE A 293 -22.11 6.02 3.76
C ILE A 293 -22.39 5.68 2.29
N LYS A 294 -22.89 4.46 2.00
CA LYS A 294 -23.20 4.01 0.62
C LYS A 294 -24.28 4.87 -0.05
N ASN A 295 -25.27 5.31 0.72
CA ASN A 295 -26.36 6.14 0.24
C ASN A 295 -26.03 7.65 0.21
N PHE A 296 -24.89 8.03 0.72
CA PHE A 296 -24.44 9.41 0.67
C PHE A 296 -24.04 9.78 -0.75
N SER A 297 -24.57 10.88 -1.30
CA SER A 297 -24.40 11.21 -2.73
C SER A 297 -22.93 11.28 -3.17
N ILE A 298 -22.06 11.80 -2.30
CA ILE A 298 -20.64 11.92 -2.56
C ILE A 298 -19.89 10.55 -2.60
N PHE A 299 -20.49 9.48 -2.06
CA PHE A 299 -19.89 8.13 -2.15
C PHE A 299 -19.54 7.74 -3.59
N ARG A 300 -20.34 8.21 -4.56
CA ARG A 300 -20.10 7.92 -5.98
C ARG A 300 -18.73 8.39 -6.48
N THR A 301 -18.18 9.47 -5.92
CA THR A 301 -16.86 10.02 -6.30
C THR A 301 -15.69 9.17 -5.77
N TYR A 302 -15.95 8.33 -4.77
CA TYR A 302 -14.96 7.45 -4.13
C TYR A 302 -15.07 5.97 -4.54
N ARG A 303 -15.99 5.63 -5.43
CA ARG A 303 -16.26 4.24 -5.84
C ARG A 303 -15.06 3.61 -6.53
N CYS A 304 -14.73 2.39 -6.14
CA CYS A 304 -13.70 1.59 -6.78
C CYS A 304 -14.08 1.23 -8.23
N SER A 305 -13.07 1.11 -9.11
CA SER A 305 -13.23 0.58 -10.46
C SER A 305 -13.52 -0.94 -10.44
N ALA A 306 -13.91 -1.48 -11.60
CA ALA A 306 -14.13 -2.91 -11.79
C ALA A 306 -12.89 -3.75 -11.45
N ILE A 307 -11.72 -3.29 -11.88
CA ILE A 307 -10.44 -3.98 -11.66
C ILE A 307 -10.13 -4.08 -10.17
N VAL A 308 -10.29 -2.97 -9.43
CA VAL A 308 -10.07 -2.96 -7.97
C VAL A 308 -11.00 -3.95 -7.25
N LEU A 309 -12.28 -3.98 -7.63
CA LEU A 309 -13.25 -4.87 -7.01
C LEU A 309 -12.98 -6.34 -7.33
N HIS A 310 -12.55 -6.63 -8.55
CA HIS A 310 -12.17 -7.99 -8.95
C HIS A 310 -10.96 -8.49 -8.16
N GLU A 311 -9.92 -7.66 -8.02
CA GLU A 311 -8.71 -8.04 -7.28
C GLU A 311 -8.98 -8.20 -5.78
N LEU A 312 -9.81 -7.32 -5.19
CA LEU A 312 -10.28 -7.49 -3.81
C LEU A 312 -11.06 -8.79 -3.63
N GLN A 313 -11.90 -9.17 -4.62
CA GLN A 313 -12.65 -10.43 -4.59
C GLN A 313 -11.70 -11.63 -4.60
N LYS A 314 -10.73 -11.66 -5.52
CA LYS A 314 -9.71 -12.73 -5.59
C LYS A 314 -8.99 -12.90 -4.25
N THR A 315 -8.49 -11.80 -3.70
CA THR A 315 -7.77 -11.82 -2.41
C THR A 315 -8.68 -12.28 -1.27
N THR A 316 -9.92 -11.80 -1.20
CA THR A 316 -10.89 -12.21 -0.18
C THR A 316 -11.20 -13.72 -0.26
N GLU A 317 -11.36 -14.25 -1.48
CA GLU A 317 -11.56 -15.68 -1.69
C GLU A 317 -10.37 -16.54 -1.25
N MET A 318 -9.14 -16.08 -1.47
CA MET A 318 -7.93 -16.77 -1.00
C MET A 318 -7.93 -16.89 0.54
N TYR A 319 -8.28 -15.83 1.27
CA TYR A 319 -8.44 -15.90 2.73
C TYR A 319 -9.53 -16.87 3.16
N LEU A 320 -10.71 -16.81 2.54
CA LEU A 320 -11.84 -17.70 2.87
C LEU A 320 -11.56 -19.16 2.54
N LYS A 321 -10.76 -19.44 1.50
CA LYS A 321 -10.31 -20.78 1.12
C LYS A 321 -9.12 -21.29 1.94
N LYS A 322 -8.59 -20.49 2.87
CA LYS A 322 -7.38 -20.79 3.65
C LYS A 322 -6.16 -21.08 2.77
N SER A 323 -6.00 -20.29 1.73
CA SER A 323 -4.90 -20.34 0.76
C SER A 323 -4.12 -19.02 0.74
N GLU A 324 -3.86 -18.47 1.91
CA GLU A 324 -3.16 -17.19 2.12
C GLU A 324 -1.77 -17.18 1.47
N GLU A 325 -1.10 -18.32 1.44
CA GLU A 325 0.19 -18.51 0.74
C GLU A 325 0.12 -18.22 -0.76
N SER A 326 -1.07 -18.21 -1.36
CA SER A 326 -1.27 -17.82 -2.77
C SER A 326 -1.40 -16.31 -2.96
N ILE A 327 -1.57 -15.53 -1.88
CA ILE A 327 -1.56 -14.07 -1.94
C ILE A 327 -0.11 -13.62 -2.11
N PRO A 328 0.22 -12.81 -3.14
CA PRO A 328 1.60 -12.45 -3.45
C PRO A 328 2.40 -11.89 -2.28
N PHE A 329 1.81 -11.00 -1.47
CA PHE A 329 2.43 -10.47 -0.26
C PHE A 329 2.82 -11.59 0.73
N TRP A 330 1.88 -12.48 1.06
CA TRP A 330 2.12 -13.57 2.00
C TRP A 330 3.10 -14.60 1.44
N SER A 331 3.02 -14.91 0.13
CA SER A 331 3.95 -15.84 -0.52
C SER A 331 5.42 -15.41 -0.40
N LEU A 332 5.68 -14.11 -0.43
CA LEU A 332 7.02 -13.55 -0.22
C LEU A 332 7.43 -13.57 1.26
N LEU A 333 6.49 -13.21 2.14
CA LEU A 333 6.76 -13.06 3.57
C LEU A 333 7.09 -14.39 4.27
N ILE A 334 6.40 -15.47 3.92
CA ILE A 334 6.54 -16.80 4.56
C ILE A 334 7.82 -17.55 4.16
N LYS A 335 8.60 -17.05 3.18
CA LYS A 335 9.84 -17.70 2.72
C LYS A 335 10.81 -17.87 3.88
N GLN A 336 11.29 -19.10 4.04
CA GLN A 336 12.26 -19.41 5.09
C GLN A 336 13.68 -18.97 4.69
N TYR A 337 14.51 -18.65 5.67
CA TYR A 337 15.90 -18.22 5.45
C TYR A 337 16.67 -19.21 4.57
N LYS A 338 16.57 -20.52 4.87
CA LYS A 338 17.28 -21.58 4.13
C LYS A 338 16.88 -21.68 2.67
N ASP A 339 15.59 -21.47 2.37
CA ASP A 339 15.09 -21.52 0.98
C ASP A 339 15.62 -20.33 0.18
N LEU A 340 15.64 -19.15 0.78
CA LEU A 340 16.22 -17.95 0.16
C LEU A 340 17.73 -18.10 -0.06
N GLU A 341 18.44 -18.70 0.90
CA GLU A 341 19.88 -18.94 0.75
C GLU A 341 20.18 -19.94 -0.38
N GLN A 342 19.39 -20.99 -0.51
CA GLN A 342 19.51 -21.95 -1.62
C GLN A 342 19.21 -21.29 -2.98
N ARG A 343 18.22 -20.41 -3.05
CA ARG A 343 17.93 -19.63 -4.26
C ARG A 343 19.13 -18.76 -4.65
N ILE A 344 19.72 -18.02 -3.68
CA ILE A 344 20.91 -17.21 -3.95
C ILE A 344 22.04 -18.08 -4.50
N LYS A 345 22.36 -19.21 -3.85
CA LYS A 345 23.42 -20.13 -4.31
C LYS A 345 23.16 -20.65 -5.73
N LYS A 346 21.89 -20.93 -6.08
CA LYS A 346 21.51 -21.35 -7.43
C LYS A 346 21.66 -20.23 -8.46
N ILE A 347 21.28 -18.99 -8.11
CA ILE A 347 21.40 -17.81 -8.98
C ILE A 347 22.86 -17.48 -9.27
N VAL A 348 23.70 -17.55 -8.22
CA VAL A 348 25.14 -17.27 -8.33
C VAL A 348 25.86 -18.36 -9.15
N GLY A 349 25.51 -19.63 -8.94
CA GLY A 349 26.15 -20.75 -9.64
C GLY A 349 27.68 -20.79 -9.40
N ASP A 350 28.42 -21.27 -10.40
CA ASP A 350 29.90 -21.39 -10.37
C ASP A 350 30.63 -20.16 -10.95
N ASN A 351 29.99 -18.98 -10.92
CA ASN A 351 30.53 -17.76 -11.51
C ASN A 351 31.65 -17.13 -10.66
N ASN A 352 32.61 -16.45 -11.32
CA ASN A 352 33.81 -15.87 -10.73
C ASN A 352 33.71 -14.40 -10.31
N TYR A 353 32.50 -13.85 -10.11
CA TYR A 353 32.40 -12.50 -9.56
C TYR A 353 32.59 -12.48 -8.04
N ASP A 354 33.08 -11.35 -7.55
CA ASP A 354 33.34 -11.16 -6.12
C ASP A 354 32.04 -10.90 -5.38
N TYR A 355 31.61 -11.87 -4.57
CA TYR A 355 30.38 -11.76 -3.79
C TYR A 355 30.52 -12.40 -2.41
N GLU A 356 29.64 -12.02 -1.52
CA GLU A 356 29.42 -12.67 -0.24
C GLU A 356 27.93 -12.83 0.07
N ILE A 357 27.60 -13.87 0.84
CA ILE A 357 26.25 -14.06 1.38
C ILE A 357 26.32 -13.81 2.87
N VAL A 358 25.60 -12.77 3.33
CA VAL A 358 25.58 -12.39 4.74
C VAL A 358 24.16 -12.47 5.31
N THR A 359 24.06 -12.62 6.62
CA THR A 359 22.75 -12.48 7.29
C THR A 359 22.42 -11.01 7.45
N GLY A 360 21.31 -10.60 6.88
CA GLY A 360 20.78 -9.26 7.00
C GLY A 360 19.31 -9.24 7.43
N LYS A 361 18.67 -8.09 7.25
CA LYS A 361 17.27 -7.86 7.67
C LYS A 361 16.43 -7.35 6.49
N SER A 362 15.38 -8.10 6.15
CA SER A 362 14.29 -7.62 5.31
C SER A 362 13.28 -6.88 6.17
N VAL A 363 12.55 -5.95 5.55
CA VAL A 363 11.50 -5.16 6.22
C VAL A 363 10.14 -5.38 5.55
N ILE A 364 9.06 -5.23 6.33
CA ILE A 364 7.71 -5.33 5.76
C ILE A 364 7.46 -4.11 4.86
N GLY A 365 7.64 -2.89 5.37
CA GLY A 365 7.50 -1.65 4.61
C GLY A 365 7.47 -0.42 5.51
N GLY A 366 7.77 0.75 4.95
CA GLY A 366 7.83 1.99 5.72
C GLY A 366 6.47 2.49 6.26
N GLY A 367 5.38 2.05 5.65
CA GLY A 367 4.01 2.41 6.08
C GLY A 367 3.32 1.37 6.97
N THR A 368 4.05 0.30 7.37
CA THR A 368 3.49 -0.81 8.15
C THR A 368 4.61 -1.54 8.88
N LEU A 369 4.53 -1.62 10.20
CA LEU A 369 5.51 -2.29 11.06
C LEU A 369 6.96 -1.82 10.83
N PRO A 370 7.28 -0.53 11.00
CA PRO A 370 8.57 0.05 10.62
C PRO A 370 9.77 -0.55 11.37
N ASN A 371 9.55 -1.10 12.57
CA ASN A 371 10.60 -1.70 13.40
C ASN A 371 10.62 -3.23 13.33
N SER A 372 9.73 -3.85 12.54
CA SER A 372 9.67 -5.30 12.42
C SER A 372 10.51 -5.76 11.24
N THR A 373 11.46 -6.64 11.51
CA THR A 373 12.38 -7.19 10.52
C THR A 373 12.33 -8.70 10.50
N LEU A 374 12.68 -9.28 9.36
CA LEU A 374 12.85 -10.71 9.15
C LEU A 374 14.30 -10.99 8.80
N ASP A 375 14.88 -12.02 9.40
CA ASP A 375 16.20 -12.49 8.99
C ASP A 375 16.16 -12.96 7.54
N SER A 376 17.10 -12.47 6.74
CA SER A 376 17.20 -12.81 5.32
C SER A 376 18.67 -12.98 4.92
N PRO A 377 18.99 -13.96 4.08
CA PRO A 377 20.29 -14.01 3.45
C PRO A 377 20.36 -12.94 2.38
N ILE A 378 21.39 -12.11 2.42
CA ILE A 378 21.62 -11.02 1.50
C ILE A 378 22.81 -11.37 0.63
N LEU A 379 22.64 -11.31 -0.68
CA LEU A 379 23.76 -11.38 -1.64
C LEU A 379 24.36 -9.97 -1.76
N LEU A 380 25.60 -9.82 -1.31
CA LEU A 380 26.40 -8.61 -1.49
C LEU A 380 27.36 -8.81 -2.65
N LEU A 381 27.36 -7.90 -3.60
CA LEU A 381 28.21 -7.90 -4.76
C LEU A 381 29.26 -6.80 -4.64
N ASN A 382 30.54 -7.19 -4.65
CA ASN A 382 31.67 -6.29 -4.67
C ASN A 382 31.93 -5.86 -6.13
N VAL A 383 31.86 -4.56 -6.39
CA VAL A 383 32.08 -4.01 -7.73
C VAL A 383 32.94 -2.75 -7.68
N ASN A 384 33.76 -2.54 -8.68
CA ASN A 384 34.64 -1.36 -8.74
C ASN A 384 33.87 -0.06 -8.98
N ASP A 385 32.81 -0.08 -9.78
CA ASP A 385 31.98 1.08 -10.09
C ASP A 385 30.50 0.77 -9.81
N ILE A 386 30.08 1.14 -8.61
CA ILE A 386 28.68 0.93 -8.14
C ILE A 386 27.69 1.68 -9.03
N ASN A 387 28.01 2.91 -9.43
CA ASN A 387 27.11 3.74 -10.22
C ASN A 387 26.85 3.12 -11.60
N GLN A 388 27.90 2.61 -12.24
CA GLN A 388 27.78 1.92 -13.52
C GLN A 388 26.88 0.68 -13.41
N ILE A 389 27.05 -0.13 -12.35
CA ILE A 389 26.24 -1.33 -12.16
C ILE A 389 24.78 -0.97 -11.81
N VAL A 390 24.56 0.03 -10.97
CA VAL A 390 23.20 0.54 -10.69
C VAL A 390 22.52 1.02 -11.98
N GLU A 391 23.22 1.73 -12.83
CA GLU A 391 22.69 2.15 -14.13
C GLU A 391 22.32 0.95 -15.01
N LYS A 392 23.18 -0.09 -15.05
CA LYS A 392 22.88 -1.35 -15.77
C LYS A 392 21.64 -2.06 -15.18
N LEU A 393 21.52 -2.14 -13.84
CA LEU A 393 20.36 -2.72 -13.15
C LEU A 393 19.06 -2.00 -13.55
N LEU A 394 19.07 -0.68 -13.56
CA LEU A 394 17.89 0.13 -13.93
C LEU A 394 17.55 0.05 -15.43
N LYS A 395 18.55 -0.26 -16.29
CA LYS A 395 18.35 -0.46 -17.74
C LYS A 395 18.02 -1.90 -18.11
N ASN A 396 18.11 -2.84 -17.16
CA ASN A 396 17.74 -4.24 -17.40
C ASN A 396 16.26 -4.37 -17.82
N THR A 397 15.88 -5.48 -18.41
CA THR A 397 14.49 -5.75 -18.82
C THR A 397 14.06 -7.12 -18.30
N PRO A 398 13.20 -7.14 -17.24
CA PRO A 398 12.70 -6.00 -16.44
C PRO A 398 13.79 -5.32 -15.60
N PRO A 399 13.65 -4.03 -15.24
CA PRO A 399 14.59 -3.35 -14.35
C PRO A 399 14.69 -4.03 -12.99
N ILE A 400 15.90 -4.05 -12.42
CA ILE A 400 16.17 -4.64 -11.10
C ILE A 400 16.45 -3.51 -10.10
N ILE A 401 15.68 -3.46 -9.03
CA ILE A 401 15.81 -2.47 -7.96
C ILE A 401 16.54 -3.14 -6.79
N ALA A 402 17.80 -2.81 -6.59
CA ALA A 402 18.64 -3.30 -5.49
C ALA A 402 18.97 -2.18 -4.51
N ARG A 403 19.53 -2.51 -3.34
CA ARG A 403 20.04 -1.55 -2.36
C ARG A 403 21.57 -1.43 -2.48
N ILE A 404 22.10 -0.33 -1.97
CA ILE A 404 23.53 -0.16 -1.69
C ILE A 404 23.70 -0.23 -0.18
N THR A 405 24.51 -1.16 0.28
CA THR A 405 24.83 -1.37 1.69
C THR A 405 26.35 -1.44 1.85
N ASP A 406 26.91 -0.57 2.68
CA ASP A 406 28.36 -0.49 2.95
C ASP A 406 29.23 -0.46 1.69
N GLY A 407 28.80 0.29 0.67
CA GLY A 407 29.54 0.41 -0.58
C GLY A 407 29.46 -0.82 -1.50
N LYS A 408 28.51 -1.73 -1.29
CA LYS A 408 28.27 -2.93 -2.11
C LYS A 408 26.84 -2.93 -2.62
N ILE A 409 26.60 -3.60 -3.75
CA ILE A 409 25.23 -3.80 -4.25
C ILE A 409 24.63 -5.00 -3.52
N SER A 410 23.45 -4.77 -2.95
CA SER A 410 22.78 -5.71 -2.05
C SER A 410 21.48 -6.22 -2.68
N PHE A 411 21.39 -7.54 -2.89
CA PHE A 411 20.17 -8.22 -3.35
C PHE A 411 19.58 -9.04 -2.21
N ASP A 412 18.33 -8.77 -1.90
CA ASP A 412 17.53 -9.52 -0.94
C ASP A 412 16.38 -10.22 -1.67
N LEU A 413 16.47 -11.53 -1.80
CA LEU A 413 15.48 -12.32 -2.57
C LEU A 413 14.15 -12.52 -1.86
N ARG A 414 13.99 -12.04 -0.61
CA ARG A 414 12.70 -12.11 0.08
C ARG A 414 11.60 -11.31 -0.64
N SER A 415 11.96 -10.25 -1.33
CA SER A 415 11.02 -9.45 -2.11
C SER A 415 11.02 -9.78 -3.62
N VAL A 416 11.72 -10.84 -4.03
CA VAL A 416 11.80 -11.32 -5.41
C VAL A 416 10.95 -12.58 -5.60
N PHE A 417 10.12 -12.62 -6.62
CA PHE A 417 9.40 -13.83 -7.01
C PHE A 417 10.33 -14.85 -7.66
N GLU A 418 10.08 -16.14 -7.42
CA GLU A 418 10.95 -17.23 -7.90
C GLU A 418 11.08 -17.27 -9.45
N ASN A 419 10.02 -16.90 -10.16
CA ASN A 419 10.04 -16.82 -11.62
C ASN A 419 10.94 -15.70 -12.16
N GLN A 420 11.42 -14.79 -11.31
CA GLN A 420 12.32 -13.69 -11.66
C GLN A 420 13.79 -14.05 -11.39
N ASP A 421 14.10 -15.18 -10.75
CA ASP A 421 15.47 -15.61 -10.42
C ASP A 421 16.37 -15.72 -11.66
N GLY A 422 15.79 -16.18 -12.78
CA GLY A 422 16.50 -16.30 -14.04
C GLY A 422 17.00 -14.96 -14.61
N GLU A 423 16.24 -13.89 -14.40
CA GLU A 423 16.63 -12.55 -14.86
C GLU A 423 17.77 -11.97 -14.00
N ILE A 424 17.75 -12.22 -12.69
CA ILE A 424 18.87 -11.84 -11.81
C ILE A 424 20.13 -12.62 -12.20
N ALA A 425 20.02 -13.93 -12.43
CA ALA A 425 21.15 -14.75 -12.86
C ALA A 425 21.74 -14.26 -14.20
N LYS A 426 20.90 -13.95 -15.20
CA LYS A 426 21.35 -13.37 -16.48
C LYS A 426 22.08 -12.04 -16.29
N PHE A 427 21.54 -11.17 -15.43
CA PHE A 427 22.18 -9.90 -15.12
C PHE A 427 23.56 -10.11 -14.50
N LEU A 428 23.67 -10.96 -13.47
CA LEU A 428 24.94 -11.25 -12.81
C LEU A 428 25.97 -11.82 -13.76
N ASN A 429 25.56 -12.65 -14.73
CA ASN A 429 26.46 -13.20 -15.75
C ASN A 429 26.92 -12.17 -16.81
N SER A 430 26.33 -10.98 -16.83
CA SER A 430 26.64 -9.91 -17.80
C SER A 430 27.60 -8.85 -17.27
N ILE A 431 27.99 -8.93 -16.00
CA ILE A 431 28.87 -7.98 -15.30
C ILE A 431 30.25 -8.58 -14.89
#